data_0ec4b8ce502476db95a3eb87d487a6f6
#
_entry.id   0ec4b8ce502476db95a3eb87d487a6f6
#
_cell.length_a   1.000
_cell.length_b   1.000
_cell.length_c   1.000
_cell.angle_alpha   90.00
_cell.angle_beta   90.00
_cell.angle_gamma   90.00
#
_symmetry.space_group_name_H-M   'P 1'
#
loop_
_entity.id
_entity.type
_entity.pdbx_description
1 polymer ?
#
loop_
_entity_poly.entity_id
_entity_poly.type
_entity_poly.pdbx_seq_one_letter_code
_entity_poly.pdbx_strand_id
1 'polypeptide(L)'
;MDYYLTGLNYCRKYGITKMEISIMQNLGNLYMENGVYHEAQSYFEKAYSYCRSNPDVKENYVGLMASYVNLARCYMLQGMLDKTHAYIEKLDAECASYYEDIDILYVDCLKARYYHLIHNYVRRDAQIQEIVEIINKNVQIMEVFDDLCDFCGLMLEIGRDDVLWMIVEKLDRIVKDSGVINLQRRVISIKIKGYRKNQDNAGYLQAAGLYYELSEIMERENKDMIVNMLYVRSSLERANESRREMEAVNVKLLKQSETDQMTGLANRYRLNAYSEKVLDYCYEHRLPLAMEILDIDFFKQYNDNYGHQQGDECIIAIANELKKMEDGQTFCARYGGDEFIIIYAGISAEEVHAKAGALRQNIMDLKLEHLYSKALPIVTISQGISYGVPEEGNRSWDFLHTADMLLYQVKKKSRNDICIADIRGQELDLSSKQEKVEP
;
A
#
# COMPACT_ATOMS: atom_id res chain seq x y z
N MET A 1 -17.65 4.19 -9.66
CA MET A 1 -17.47 3.83 -8.23
C MET A 1 -16.04 3.40 -7.93
N ASP A 2 -15.46 2.43 -8.61
CA ASP A 2 -14.10 1.91 -8.36
C ASP A 2 -13.00 2.97 -8.41
N TYR A 3 -13.09 3.92 -9.35
CA TYR A 3 -12.15 5.05 -9.43
C TYR A 3 -12.20 5.98 -8.22
N TYR A 4 -13.40 6.26 -7.71
CA TYR A 4 -13.57 7.07 -6.51
C TYR A 4 -13.02 6.36 -5.26
N LEU A 5 -13.29 5.05 -5.11
CA LEU A 5 -12.76 4.25 -4.01
C LEU A 5 -11.23 4.13 -4.06
N THR A 6 -10.68 3.94 -5.26
CA THR A 6 -9.23 3.94 -5.48
C THR A 6 -8.63 5.31 -5.14
N GLY A 7 -9.23 6.40 -5.63
CA GLY A 7 -8.84 7.77 -5.32
C GLY A 7 -8.86 8.06 -3.82
N LEU A 8 -9.90 7.62 -3.11
CA LEU A 8 -10.04 7.78 -1.67
C LEU A 8 -8.89 7.09 -0.91
N ASN A 9 -8.52 5.86 -1.32
CA ASN A 9 -7.40 5.14 -0.74
C ASN A 9 -6.06 5.86 -0.99
N TYR A 10 -5.85 6.43 -2.18
CA TYR A 10 -4.68 7.24 -2.48
C TYR A 10 -4.63 8.51 -1.63
N CYS A 11 -5.75 9.24 -1.51
CA CYS A 11 -5.82 10.45 -0.69
C CYS A 11 -5.44 10.16 0.76
N ARG A 12 -5.96 9.08 1.35
CA ARG A 12 -5.62 8.65 2.71
C ARG A 12 -4.16 8.29 2.87
N LYS A 13 -3.61 7.53 1.90
CA LYS A 13 -2.20 7.11 1.91
C LYS A 13 -1.23 8.29 1.87
N TYR A 14 -1.58 9.36 1.16
CA TYR A 14 -0.71 10.52 0.93
C TYR A 14 -1.16 11.80 1.66
N GLY A 15 -2.20 11.75 2.50
CA GLY A 15 -2.68 12.88 3.29
C GLY A 15 -3.30 14.02 2.47
N ILE A 16 -3.93 13.73 1.31
CA ILE A 16 -4.50 14.75 0.41
C ILE A 16 -5.94 15.07 0.82
N THR A 17 -6.09 15.85 1.85
CA THR A 17 -7.34 16.18 2.55
C THR A 17 -8.44 16.78 1.68
N LYS A 18 -8.14 17.84 0.91
CA LYS A 18 -9.15 18.54 0.09
C LYS A 18 -9.78 17.62 -0.95
N MET A 19 -8.97 16.79 -1.60
CA MET A 19 -9.45 15.82 -2.59
C MET A 19 -10.25 14.67 -1.95
N GLU A 20 -9.90 14.28 -0.73
CA GLU A 20 -10.64 13.26 0.03
C GLU A 20 -12.08 13.70 0.30
N ILE A 21 -12.28 14.97 0.74
CA ILE A 21 -13.60 15.56 0.96
C ILE A 21 -14.42 15.58 -0.34
N SER A 22 -13.83 16.06 -1.44
CA SER A 22 -14.50 16.11 -2.75
C SER A 22 -14.92 14.72 -3.25
N ILE A 23 -14.06 13.72 -3.07
CA ILE A 23 -14.38 12.33 -3.44
C ILE A 23 -15.53 11.78 -2.58
N MET A 24 -15.55 12.05 -1.28
CA MET A 24 -16.65 11.63 -0.39
C MET A 24 -17.98 12.29 -0.80
N GLN A 25 -17.97 13.59 -1.14
CA GLN A 25 -19.16 14.29 -1.64
C GLN A 25 -19.67 13.65 -2.93
N ASN A 26 -18.79 13.35 -3.89
CA ASN A 26 -19.17 12.75 -5.16
C ASN A 26 -19.70 11.31 -4.99
N LEU A 27 -19.11 10.53 -4.08
CA LEU A 27 -19.63 9.19 -3.74
C LEU A 27 -21.00 9.29 -3.09
N GLY A 28 -21.19 10.24 -2.16
CA GLY A 28 -22.48 10.50 -1.54
C GLY A 28 -23.55 10.87 -2.57
N ASN A 29 -23.24 11.76 -3.50
CA ASN A 29 -24.15 12.15 -4.58
C ASN A 29 -24.50 10.95 -5.48
N LEU A 30 -23.52 10.12 -5.85
CA LEU A 30 -23.76 8.92 -6.65
C LEU A 30 -24.72 7.94 -5.97
N TYR A 31 -24.57 7.73 -4.66
CA TYR A 31 -25.48 6.89 -3.89
C TYR A 31 -26.87 7.52 -3.76
N MET A 32 -26.95 8.85 -3.55
CA MET A 32 -28.20 9.58 -3.45
C MET A 32 -29.02 9.54 -4.75
N GLU A 33 -28.38 9.71 -5.90
CA GLU A 33 -28.99 9.61 -7.22
C GLU A 33 -29.56 8.21 -7.50
N ASN A 34 -28.95 7.17 -6.92
CA ASN A 34 -29.41 5.80 -7.03
C ASN A 34 -30.43 5.39 -5.93
N GLY A 35 -30.87 6.35 -5.12
CA GLY A 35 -31.87 6.11 -4.05
C GLY A 35 -31.32 5.39 -2.83
N VAL A 36 -30.01 5.23 -2.70
CA VAL A 36 -29.34 4.53 -1.60
C VAL A 36 -28.95 5.58 -0.52
N TYR A 37 -29.97 6.11 0.16
CA TYR A 37 -29.82 7.29 1.02
C TYR A 37 -28.97 7.04 2.26
N HIS A 38 -28.97 5.83 2.81
CA HIS A 38 -28.18 5.51 3.99
C HIS A 38 -26.68 5.61 3.75
N GLU A 39 -26.22 5.05 2.63
CA GLU A 39 -24.83 5.12 2.20
C GLU A 39 -24.43 6.55 1.82
N ALA A 40 -25.32 7.26 1.12
CA ALA A 40 -25.13 8.67 0.78
C ALA A 40 -24.89 9.50 2.04
N GLN A 41 -25.76 9.36 3.04
CA GLN A 41 -25.65 10.03 4.33
C GLN A 41 -24.33 9.71 5.03
N SER A 42 -23.91 8.43 5.05
CA SER A 42 -22.65 8.03 5.67
C SER A 42 -21.44 8.74 5.05
N TYR A 43 -21.42 8.91 3.72
CA TYR A 43 -20.33 9.63 3.05
C TYR A 43 -20.39 11.13 3.34
N PHE A 44 -21.56 11.75 3.33
CA PHE A 44 -21.72 13.17 3.66
C PHE A 44 -21.37 13.48 5.13
N GLU A 45 -21.73 12.61 6.08
CA GLU A 45 -21.35 12.75 7.48
C GLU A 45 -19.84 12.61 7.70
N LYS A 46 -19.18 11.73 6.97
CA LYS A 46 -17.71 11.63 6.99
C LYS A 46 -17.06 12.90 6.44
N ALA A 47 -17.53 13.42 5.31
CA ALA A 47 -17.05 14.67 4.74
C ALA A 47 -17.25 15.84 5.71
N TYR A 48 -18.44 15.93 6.32
CA TYR A 48 -18.76 16.90 7.35
C TYR A 48 -17.82 16.81 8.55
N SER A 49 -17.63 15.61 9.12
CA SER A 49 -16.76 15.40 10.28
C SER A 49 -15.32 15.81 9.97
N TYR A 50 -14.87 15.58 8.75
CA TYR A 50 -13.55 15.95 8.29
C TYR A 50 -13.39 17.48 8.21
N CYS A 51 -14.37 18.20 7.65
CA CYS A 51 -14.38 19.66 7.62
C CYS A 51 -14.39 20.26 9.03
N ARG A 52 -15.11 19.64 9.97
CA ARG A 52 -15.18 20.10 11.37
C ARG A 52 -13.91 19.87 12.18
N SER A 53 -13.13 18.83 11.88
CA SER A 53 -11.88 18.55 12.58
C SER A 53 -10.74 19.54 12.24
N ASN A 54 -10.91 20.32 11.18
CA ASN A 54 -9.93 21.33 10.76
C ASN A 54 -10.42 22.73 11.14
N PRO A 55 -9.74 23.45 12.05
CA PRO A 55 -10.25 24.68 12.66
C PRO A 55 -10.29 25.91 11.73
N ASP A 56 -9.67 25.85 10.54
CA ASP A 56 -9.71 26.97 9.61
C ASP A 56 -11.00 26.95 8.77
N VAL A 57 -12.05 27.59 9.33
CA VAL A 57 -13.38 27.68 8.72
C VAL A 57 -13.32 28.35 7.35
N LYS A 58 -12.45 29.35 7.17
CA LYS A 58 -12.35 30.12 5.92
C LYS A 58 -11.81 29.28 4.76
N GLU A 59 -10.88 28.36 5.02
CA GLU A 59 -10.35 27.45 3.99
C GLU A 59 -11.28 26.25 3.70
N ASN A 60 -12.15 25.90 4.64
CA ASN A 60 -12.98 24.69 4.58
C ASN A 60 -14.48 24.96 4.42
N TYR A 61 -14.91 26.26 4.33
CA TYR A 61 -16.34 26.59 4.30
C TYR A 61 -17.05 25.96 3.09
N VAL A 62 -16.40 25.86 1.92
CA VAL A 62 -16.98 25.26 0.72
C VAL A 62 -17.32 23.78 0.97
N GLY A 63 -16.41 23.04 1.57
CA GLY A 63 -16.64 21.63 1.92
C GLY A 63 -17.71 21.45 3.01
N LEU A 64 -17.77 22.36 3.97
CA LEU A 64 -18.75 22.39 5.03
C LEU A 64 -20.14 22.73 4.49
N MET A 65 -20.24 23.77 3.68
CA MET A 65 -21.45 24.18 2.97
C MET A 65 -22.01 23.03 2.11
N ALA A 66 -21.16 22.42 1.27
CA ALA A 66 -21.55 21.28 0.44
C ALA A 66 -22.04 20.10 1.30
N SER A 67 -21.40 19.83 2.45
CA SER A 67 -21.85 18.79 3.37
C SER A 67 -23.24 19.09 3.94
N TYR A 68 -23.48 20.32 4.37
CA TYR A 68 -24.79 20.71 4.90
C TYR A 68 -25.90 20.64 3.83
N VAL A 69 -25.64 21.17 2.62
CA VAL A 69 -26.59 21.11 1.51
C VAL A 69 -26.93 19.67 1.14
N ASN A 70 -25.91 18.83 0.99
CA ASN A 70 -26.12 17.43 0.60
C ASN A 70 -26.82 16.61 1.70
N LEU A 71 -26.52 16.84 2.97
CA LEU A 71 -27.25 16.22 4.09
C LEU A 71 -28.69 16.70 4.15
N ALA A 72 -28.93 18.01 4.02
CA ALA A 72 -30.27 18.57 3.97
C ALA A 72 -31.08 18.00 2.80
N ARG A 73 -30.49 17.91 1.61
CA ARG A 73 -31.11 17.30 0.41
C ARG A 73 -31.39 15.80 0.63
N CYS A 74 -30.47 15.07 1.20
CA CYS A 74 -30.64 13.63 1.49
C CYS A 74 -31.79 13.39 2.47
N TYR A 75 -31.90 14.20 3.54
CA TYR A 75 -33.05 14.13 4.47
C TYR A 75 -34.35 14.58 3.84
N MET A 76 -34.33 15.63 3.02
CA MET A 76 -35.51 16.12 2.29
C MET A 76 -36.08 15.04 1.35
N LEU A 77 -35.24 14.32 0.62
CA LEU A 77 -35.66 13.22 -0.26
C LEU A 77 -36.26 12.04 0.51
N GLN A 78 -35.88 11.86 1.79
CA GLN A 78 -36.44 10.86 2.69
C GLN A 78 -37.72 11.36 3.41
N GLY A 79 -38.17 12.59 3.16
CA GLY A 79 -39.32 13.20 3.84
C GLY A 79 -39.05 13.62 5.29
N MET A 80 -37.80 13.67 5.75
CA MET A 80 -37.42 14.05 7.11
C MET A 80 -37.23 15.57 7.23
N LEU A 81 -38.32 16.31 7.10
CA LEU A 81 -38.30 17.79 6.97
C LEU A 81 -37.74 18.50 8.22
N ASP A 82 -37.89 17.95 9.42
CA ASP A 82 -37.32 18.54 10.65
C ASP A 82 -35.78 18.51 10.62
N LYS A 83 -35.21 17.38 10.15
CA LYS A 83 -33.75 17.25 9.98
C LYS A 83 -33.25 18.17 8.86
N THR A 84 -33.98 18.24 7.78
CA THR A 84 -33.69 19.20 6.68
C THR A 84 -33.59 20.62 7.21
N HIS A 85 -34.58 21.03 8.02
CA HIS A 85 -34.61 22.35 8.67
C HIS A 85 -33.36 22.61 9.51
N ALA A 86 -33.02 21.66 10.39
CA ALA A 86 -31.86 21.80 11.27
C ALA A 86 -30.54 21.98 10.49
N TYR A 87 -30.38 21.36 9.33
CA TYR A 87 -29.19 21.56 8.48
C TYR A 87 -29.24 22.89 7.73
N ILE A 88 -30.42 23.38 7.32
CA ILE A 88 -30.57 24.72 6.72
C ILE A 88 -30.22 25.79 7.76
N GLU A 89 -30.68 25.67 9.02
CA GLU A 89 -30.31 26.62 10.09
C GLU A 89 -28.79 26.65 10.35
N LYS A 90 -28.13 25.48 10.38
CA LYS A 90 -26.67 25.40 10.51
C LYS A 90 -25.96 26.08 9.34
N LEU A 91 -26.45 25.84 8.14
CA LEU A 91 -25.91 26.42 6.91
C LEU A 91 -25.98 27.97 6.97
N ASP A 92 -27.13 28.52 7.38
CA ASP A 92 -27.31 29.95 7.53
C ASP A 92 -26.47 30.57 8.66
N ALA A 93 -26.35 29.87 9.78
CA ALA A 93 -25.58 30.33 10.93
C ALA A 93 -24.07 30.32 10.71
N GLU A 94 -23.56 29.33 9.98
CA GLU A 94 -22.12 29.06 9.92
C GLU A 94 -21.46 29.43 8.57
N CYS A 95 -22.23 29.42 7.47
CA CYS A 95 -21.67 29.62 6.13
C CYS A 95 -22.11 30.92 5.46
N ALA A 96 -23.27 31.50 5.82
CA ALA A 96 -23.87 32.64 5.08
C ALA A 96 -22.97 33.85 4.95
N SER A 97 -22.09 34.13 5.91
CA SER A 97 -21.15 35.26 5.88
C SER A 97 -20.05 35.14 4.82
N TYR A 98 -19.89 33.96 4.21
CA TYR A 98 -18.85 33.64 3.23
C TYR A 98 -19.39 33.43 1.83
N TYR A 99 -20.73 33.47 1.63
CA TYR A 99 -21.34 33.20 0.33
C TYR A 99 -20.94 34.18 -0.75
N GLU A 100 -20.54 33.61 -1.89
CA GLU A 100 -20.48 34.28 -3.18
C GLU A 100 -21.81 34.07 -3.96
N ASP A 101 -22.02 34.79 -5.06
CA ASP A 101 -23.26 34.66 -5.88
C ASP A 101 -23.55 33.19 -6.29
N ILE A 102 -22.52 32.41 -6.57
CA ILE A 102 -22.69 30.96 -6.94
C ILE A 102 -23.14 30.11 -5.75
N ASP A 103 -22.63 30.42 -4.55
CA ASP A 103 -23.00 29.68 -3.31
C ASP A 103 -24.46 29.97 -2.96
N ILE A 104 -24.91 31.24 -3.15
CA ILE A 104 -26.30 31.63 -2.94
C ILE A 104 -27.20 30.83 -3.90
N LEU A 105 -26.86 30.68 -5.18
CA LEU A 105 -27.64 29.88 -6.12
C LEU A 105 -27.78 28.44 -5.65
N TYR A 106 -26.66 27.85 -5.21
CA TYR A 106 -26.61 26.47 -4.71
C TYR A 106 -27.53 26.26 -3.50
N VAL A 107 -27.45 27.17 -2.55
CA VAL A 107 -28.22 27.11 -1.27
C VAL A 107 -29.70 27.45 -1.50
N ASP A 108 -29.99 28.46 -2.31
CA ASP A 108 -31.36 28.92 -2.51
C ASP A 108 -32.20 27.98 -3.35
N CYS A 109 -31.59 27.22 -4.28
CA CYS A 109 -32.28 26.13 -4.96
C CYS A 109 -32.79 25.06 -3.96
N LEU A 110 -31.98 24.68 -2.97
CA LEU A 110 -32.38 23.79 -1.89
C LEU A 110 -33.48 24.39 -1.03
N LYS A 111 -33.31 25.68 -0.57
CA LYS A 111 -34.27 26.36 0.30
C LYS A 111 -35.60 26.57 -0.39
N ALA A 112 -35.62 26.96 -1.66
CA ALA A 112 -36.85 27.10 -2.43
C ALA A 112 -37.67 25.80 -2.46
N ARG A 113 -37.02 24.67 -2.71
CA ARG A 113 -37.65 23.33 -2.66
C ARG A 113 -38.13 23.00 -1.26
N TYR A 114 -37.33 23.23 -0.21
CA TYR A 114 -37.71 22.99 1.18
C TYR A 114 -38.93 23.83 1.59
N TYR A 115 -38.94 25.15 1.33
CA TYR A 115 -40.05 26.02 1.65
C TYR A 115 -41.35 25.66 0.90
N HIS A 116 -41.22 25.17 -0.33
CA HIS A 116 -42.36 24.61 -1.04
C HIS A 116 -42.98 23.40 -0.33
N LEU A 117 -42.17 22.46 0.13
CA LEU A 117 -42.61 21.24 0.81
C LEU A 117 -43.28 21.50 2.16
N ILE A 118 -42.83 22.52 2.89
CA ILE A 118 -43.45 22.95 4.16
C ILE A 118 -44.58 23.98 4.00
N HIS A 119 -45.01 24.21 2.74
CA HIS A 119 -46.07 25.18 2.36
C HIS A 119 -45.80 26.64 2.78
N ASN A 120 -44.54 27.03 2.97
CA ASN A 120 -44.15 28.41 3.22
C ASN A 120 -43.87 29.15 1.91
N TYR A 121 -44.93 29.48 1.21
CA TYR A 121 -44.85 30.06 -0.14
C TYR A 121 -44.19 31.44 -0.15
N VAL A 122 -44.31 32.22 0.91
CA VAL A 122 -43.70 33.55 1.02
C VAL A 122 -42.17 33.46 0.98
N ARG A 123 -41.61 32.58 1.78
CA ARG A 123 -40.14 32.35 1.79
C ARG A 123 -39.68 31.70 0.48
N ARG A 124 -40.44 30.73 -0.04
CA ARG A 124 -40.16 30.13 -1.33
C ARG A 124 -40.01 31.18 -2.44
N ASP A 125 -40.99 32.09 -2.53
CA ASP A 125 -41.04 33.10 -3.61
C ASP A 125 -39.94 34.14 -3.44
N ALA A 126 -39.51 34.45 -2.23
CA ALA A 126 -38.36 35.29 -1.95
C ALA A 126 -37.05 34.65 -2.47
N GLN A 127 -36.84 33.32 -2.21
CA GLN A 127 -35.67 32.58 -2.73
C GLN A 127 -35.69 32.51 -4.27
N ILE A 128 -36.89 32.31 -4.89
CA ILE A 128 -37.03 32.31 -6.34
C ILE A 128 -36.60 33.68 -6.92
N GLN A 129 -36.98 34.77 -6.29
CA GLN A 129 -36.63 36.13 -6.73
C GLN A 129 -35.11 36.34 -6.66
N GLU A 130 -34.45 35.90 -5.59
CA GLU A 130 -32.99 36.04 -5.40
C GLU A 130 -32.25 35.21 -6.46
N ILE A 131 -32.65 33.95 -6.71
CA ILE A 131 -32.11 33.13 -7.79
C ILE A 131 -32.21 33.82 -9.15
N VAL A 132 -33.35 34.39 -9.47
CA VAL A 132 -33.56 35.12 -10.74
C VAL A 132 -32.64 36.34 -10.86
N GLU A 133 -32.46 37.09 -9.78
CA GLU A 133 -31.56 38.25 -9.75
C GLU A 133 -30.11 37.87 -9.99
N ILE A 134 -29.63 36.80 -9.33
CA ILE A 134 -28.24 36.32 -9.49
C ILE A 134 -28.00 35.77 -10.89
N ILE A 135 -28.91 34.94 -11.39
CA ILE A 135 -28.80 34.39 -12.74
C ILE A 135 -28.72 35.53 -13.80
N ASN A 136 -29.37 36.66 -13.58
CA ASN A 136 -29.32 37.82 -14.49
C ASN A 136 -27.99 38.59 -14.42
N LYS A 137 -27.16 38.39 -13.37
CA LYS A 137 -25.81 39.02 -13.24
C LYS A 137 -24.71 38.30 -14.07
N ASN A 138 -25.03 37.32 -14.90
CA ASN A 138 -24.09 36.61 -15.75
C ASN A 138 -23.05 35.75 -14.99
N VAL A 139 -23.45 35.13 -13.91
CA VAL A 139 -22.62 34.17 -13.12
C VAL A 139 -22.35 32.90 -13.91
N GLN A 140 -21.22 32.23 -13.67
CA GLN A 140 -20.90 30.91 -14.25
C GLN A 140 -21.76 29.85 -13.61
N ILE A 141 -22.93 29.56 -14.20
CA ILE A 141 -23.94 28.64 -13.63
C ILE A 141 -23.68 27.17 -13.92
N MET A 142 -22.54 26.83 -14.56
CA MET A 142 -22.21 25.42 -14.87
C MET A 142 -21.92 24.58 -13.60
N GLU A 143 -21.39 25.22 -12.57
CA GLU A 143 -21.07 24.55 -11.29
C GLU A 143 -22.33 24.14 -10.51
N VAL A 144 -23.44 24.83 -10.71
CA VAL A 144 -24.76 24.56 -10.09
C VAL A 144 -25.77 24.01 -11.10
N PHE A 145 -25.29 23.40 -12.18
CA PHE A 145 -26.13 22.88 -13.26
C PHE A 145 -27.21 21.92 -12.76
N ASP A 146 -26.83 20.98 -11.90
CA ASP A 146 -27.74 19.98 -11.37
C ASP A 146 -28.82 20.60 -10.48
N ASP A 147 -28.44 21.57 -9.63
CA ASP A 147 -29.34 22.29 -8.76
C ASP A 147 -30.34 23.15 -9.55
N LEU A 148 -29.89 23.78 -10.62
CA LEU A 148 -30.78 24.53 -11.52
C LEU A 148 -31.71 23.62 -12.31
N CYS A 149 -31.30 22.43 -12.68
CA CYS A 149 -32.18 21.42 -13.28
C CYS A 149 -33.30 21.00 -12.32
N ASP A 150 -32.95 20.76 -11.05
CA ASP A 150 -33.92 20.42 -9.99
C ASP A 150 -34.85 21.60 -9.70
N PHE A 151 -34.31 22.82 -9.72
CA PHE A 151 -35.08 24.04 -9.56
C PHE A 151 -36.05 24.27 -10.74
N CYS A 152 -35.66 23.96 -11.97
CA CYS A 152 -36.58 23.94 -13.12
C CYS A 152 -37.73 22.94 -12.88
N GLY A 153 -37.46 21.81 -12.23
CA GLY A 153 -38.50 20.87 -11.80
C GLY A 153 -39.53 21.52 -10.85
N LEU A 154 -39.05 22.35 -9.88
CA LEU A 154 -39.94 23.13 -9.02
C LEU A 154 -40.75 24.15 -9.79
N MET A 155 -40.12 24.86 -10.75
CA MET A 155 -40.84 25.87 -11.57
C MET A 155 -41.95 25.19 -12.42
N LEU A 156 -41.72 24.03 -12.97
CA LEU A 156 -42.73 23.21 -13.65
C LEU A 156 -43.87 22.87 -12.70
N GLU A 157 -43.61 22.46 -11.49
CA GLU A 157 -44.58 22.06 -10.50
C GLU A 157 -45.51 23.22 -10.08
N ILE A 158 -44.95 24.39 -9.80
CA ILE A 158 -45.69 25.57 -9.33
C ILE A 158 -46.23 26.47 -10.46
N GLY A 159 -45.92 26.17 -11.73
CA GLY A 159 -46.43 26.95 -12.86
C GLY A 159 -45.76 28.29 -13.15
N ARG A 160 -44.46 28.44 -12.75
CA ARG A 160 -43.65 29.62 -13.03
C ARG A 160 -42.90 29.47 -14.36
N ASP A 161 -43.67 29.46 -15.46
CA ASP A 161 -43.12 29.27 -16.81
C ASP A 161 -42.19 30.40 -17.27
N ASP A 162 -42.41 31.61 -16.77
CA ASP A 162 -41.54 32.78 -16.97
C ASP A 162 -40.10 32.51 -16.50
N VAL A 163 -39.93 32.01 -15.28
CA VAL A 163 -38.65 31.65 -14.69
C VAL A 163 -38.07 30.39 -15.33
N LEU A 164 -38.93 29.39 -15.56
CA LEU A 164 -38.50 28.13 -16.19
C LEU A 164 -37.77 28.40 -17.52
N TRP A 165 -38.41 29.10 -18.45
CA TRP A 165 -37.85 29.30 -19.78
C TRP A 165 -36.65 30.19 -19.79
N MET A 166 -36.59 31.19 -18.92
CA MET A 166 -35.40 32.01 -18.72
C MET A 166 -34.17 31.18 -18.34
N ILE A 167 -34.33 30.27 -17.38
CA ILE A 167 -33.21 29.39 -16.93
C ILE A 167 -32.87 28.37 -18.00
N VAL A 168 -33.86 27.71 -18.60
CA VAL A 168 -33.67 26.71 -19.64
C VAL A 168 -32.93 27.28 -20.84
N GLU A 169 -33.20 28.51 -21.24
CA GLU A 169 -32.49 29.17 -22.33
C GLU A 169 -31.01 29.38 -22.05
N LYS A 170 -30.69 29.79 -20.81
CA LYS A 170 -29.29 29.95 -20.38
C LYS A 170 -28.56 28.61 -20.30
N LEU A 171 -29.19 27.62 -19.69
CA LEU A 171 -28.62 26.27 -19.63
C LEU A 171 -28.42 25.68 -21.03
N ASP A 172 -29.36 25.84 -21.95
CA ASP A 172 -29.28 25.35 -23.32
C ASP A 172 -28.07 25.91 -24.09
N ARG A 173 -27.77 27.18 -23.92
CA ARG A 173 -26.56 27.82 -24.52
C ARG A 173 -25.29 27.17 -23.97
N ILE A 174 -25.18 27.08 -22.66
CA ILE A 174 -23.97 26.56 -21.98
C ILE A 174 -23.72 25.09 -22.34
N VAL A 175 -24.76 24.25 -22.35
CA VAL A 175 -24.57 22.83 -22.64
C VAL A 175 -24.28 22.57 -24.12
N LYS A 176 -24.75 23.41 -25.03
CA LYS A 176 -24.37 23.36 -26.45
C LYS A 176 -22.90 23.67 -26.65
N ASP A 177 -22.40 24.70 -25.97
CA ASP A 177 -20.99 25.12 -26.06
C ASP A 177 -20.06 24.08 -25.42
N SER A 178 -20.52 23.37 -24.38
CA SER A 178 -19.74 22.32 -23.71
C SER A 178 -19.57 21.05 -24.54
N GLY A 179 -20.47 20.77 -25.48
CA GLY A 179 -20.48 19.53 -26.26
C GLY A 179 -20.84 18.27 -25.47
N VAL A 180 -21.17 18.37 -24.16
CA VAL A 180 -21.46 17.23 -23.30
C VAL A 180 -22.88 16.73 -23.52
N ILE A 181 -23.02 15.57 -24.17
CA ILE A 181 -24.31 14.99 -24.61
C ILE A 181 -25.27 14.76 -23.45
N ASN A 182 -24.78 14.24 -22.32
CA ASN A 182 -25.62 13.98 -21.16
C ASN A 182 -26.28 15.27 -20.60
N LEU A 183 -25.53 16.38 -20.53
CA LEU A 183 -26.06 17.67 -20.06
C LEU A 183 -27.11 18.22 -21.04
N GLN A 184 -26.84 18.14 -22.35
CA GLN A 184 -27.80 18.54 -23.38
C GLN A 184 -29.10 17.74 -23.24
N ARG A 185 -29.03 16.42 -23.08
CA ARG A 185 -30.17 15.54 -22.89
C ARG A 185 -30.99 15.91 -21.64
N ARG A 186 -30.35 16.27 -20.55
CA ARG A 186 -31.04 16.74 -19.32
C ARG A 186 -31.84 18.01 -19.56
N VAL A 187 -31.25 19.02 -20.22
CA VAL A 187 -31.95 20.27 -20.56
C VAL A 187 -33.13 20.00 -21.49
N ILE A 188 -32.94 19.15 -22.50
CA ILE A 188 -34.03 18.79 -23.44
C ILE A 188 -35.14 18.03 -22.71
N SER A 189 -34.83 17.18 -21.76
CA SER A 189 -35.85 16.52 -20.91
C SER A 189 -36.72 17.53 -20.17
N ILE A 190 -36.12 18.64 -19.66
CA ILE A 190 -36.88 19.73 -19.03
C ILE A 190 -37.77 20.45 -20.07
N LYS A 191 -37.25 20.74 -21.27
CA LYS A 191 -38.01 21.34 -22.35
C LYS A 191 -39.22 20.48 -22.73
N ILE A 192 -39.05 19.16 -22.88
CA ILE A 192 -40.12 18.20 -23.16
C ILE A 192 -41.24 18.31 -22.12
N LYS A 193 -40.90 18.35 -20.83
CA LYS A 193 -41.87 18.49 -19.73
C LYS A 193 -42.58 19.85 -19.80
N GLY A 194 -41.87 20.93 -20.10
CA GLY A 194 -42.41 22.28 -20.22
C GLY A 194 -43.40 22.38 -21.41
N TYR A 195 -43.00 21.97 -22.62
CA TYR A 195 -43.84 21.97 -23.78
C TYR A 195 -45.09 21.10 -23.62
N ARG A 196 -44.93 19.91 -22.99
CA ARG A 196 -46.08 19.05 -22.71
C ARG A 196 -47.07 19.70 -21.75
N LYS A 197 -46.60 20.38 -20.69
CA LYS A 197 -47.45 21.10 -19.76
C LYS A 197 -48.21 22.23 -20.40
N ASN A 198 -47.56 22.96 -21.32
CA ASN A 198 -48.11 24.11 -22.01
C ASN A 198 -48.87 23.73 -23.27
N GLN A 199 -49.08 22.42 -23.53
CA GLN A 199 -49.79 21.87 -24.70
C GLN A 199 -49.18 22.31 -26.07
N ASP A 200 -47.88 22.68 -26.06
CA ASP A 200 -47.14 22.99 -27.28
C ASP A 200 -46.66 21.67 -27.95
N ASN A 201 -47.50 21.14 -28.81
CA ASN A 201 -47.21 19.88 -29.51
C ASN A 201 -46.04 20.01 -30.51
N ALA A 202 -45.84 21.17 -31.11
CA ALA A 202 -44.72 21.35 -32.03
C ALA A 202 -43.39 21.36 -31.34
N GLY A 203 -43.23 22.17 -30.26
CA GLY A 203 -42.06 22.19 -29.42
C GLY A 203 -41.78 20.85 -28.78
N TYR A 204 -42.82 20.13 -28.33
CA TYR A 204 -42.71 18.79 -27.74
C TYR A 204 -42.14 17.78 -28.75
N LEU A 205 -42.65 17.70 -29.97
CA LEU A 205 -42.17 16.75 -30.98
C LEU A 205 -40.74 17.03 -31.41
N GLN A 206 -40.38 18.32 -31.58
CA GLN A 206 -39.01 18.71 -31.89
C GLN A 206 -38.02 18.32 -30.77
N ALA A 207 -38.37 18.63 -29.53
CA ALA A 207 -37.52 18.31 -28.37
C ALA A 207 -37.44 16.78 -28.15
N ALA A 208 -38.52 16.02 -28.37
CA ALA A 208 -38.52 14.57 -28.24
C ALA A 208 -37.64 13.91 -29.31
N GLY A 209 -37.67 14.42 -30.55
CA GLY A 209 -36.80 13.93 -31.64
C GLY A 209 -35.33 14.13 -31.29
N LEU A 210 -34.95 15.35 -30.82
CA LEU A 210 -33.59 15.62 -30.42
C LEU A 210 -33.13 14.80 -29.18
N TYR A 211 -34.04 14.60 -28.23
CA TYR A 211 -33.77 13.74 -27.06
C TYR A 211 -33.48 12.30 -27.50
N TYR A 212 -34.23 11.77 -28.48
CA TYR A 212 -34.01 10.44 -29.01
C TYR A 212 -32.63 10.33 -29.68
N GLU A 213 -32.28 11.29 -30.56
CA GLU A 213 -30.97 11.30 -31.23
C GLU A 213 -29.80 11.33 -30.23
N LEU A 214 -29.88 12.22 -29.25
CA LEU A 214 -28.84 12.30 -28.19
C LEU A 214 -28.77 11.02 -27.34
N SER A 215 -29.92 10.36 -27.15
CA SER A 215 -29.97 9.09 -26.41
C SER A 215 -29.32 7.95 -27.18
N GLU A 216 -29.50 7.88 -28.49
CA GLU A 216 -28.81 6.91 -29.34
C GLU A 216 -27.29 7.11 -29.36
N ILE A 217 -26.82 8.37 -29.45
CA ILE A 217 -25.39 8.66 -29.37
C ILE A 217 -24.82 8.22 -28.03
N MET A 218 -25.48 8.57 -26.92
CA MET A 218 -25.06 8.18 -25.60
C MET A 218 -25.04 6.67 -25.36
N GLU A 219 -26.03 5.95 -25.92
CA GLU A 219 -26.07 4.48 -25.85
C GLU A 219 -24.88 3.85 -26.58
N ARG A 220 -24.50 4.41 -27.73
CA ARG A 220 -23.33 3.97 -28.51
C ARG A 220 -22.05 4.21 -27.74
N GLU A 221 -21.86 5.43 -27.20
CA GLU A 221 -20.68 5.77 -26.39
C GLU A 221 -20.57 4.88 -25.15
N ASN A 222 -21.69 4.60 -24.47
CA ASN A 222 -21.69 3.69 -23.31
C ASN A 222 -21.31 2.25 -23.69
N LYS A 223 -21.78 1.74 -24.83
CA LYS A 223 -21.37 0.41 -25.32
C LYS A 223 -19.89 0.35 -25.61
N ASP A 224 -19.35 1.36 -26.29
CA ASP A 224 -17.92 1.44 -26.61
C ASP A 224 -17.07 1.54 -25.32
N MET A 225 -17.53 2.31 -24.34
CA MET A 225 -16.86 2.43 -23.03
C MET A 225 -16.85 1.08 -22.28
N ILE A 226 -17.98 0.36 -22.29
CA ILE A 226 -18.08 -0.97 -21.64
C ILE A 226 -17.12 -1.96 -22.32
N VAL A 227 -17.09 -2.00 -23.64
CA VAL A 227 -16.19 -2.88 -24.41
C VAL A 227 -14.72 -2.58 -24.07
N ASN A 228 -14.35 -1.30 -24.06
CA ASN A 228 -13.00 -0.87 -23.70
C ASN A 228 -12.64 -1.22 -22.25
N MET A 229 -13.57 -1.05 -21.31
CA MET A 229 -13.36 -1.41 -19.90
C MET A 229 -13.16 -2.92 -19.73
N LEU A 230 -13.95 -3.75 -20.43
CA LEU A 230 -13.79 -5.22 -20.43
C LEU A 230 -12.43 -5.63 -21.02
N TYR A 231 -11.99 -4.97 -22.09
CA TYR A 231 -10.69 -5.22 -22.70
C TYR A 231 -9.54 -4.89 -21.73
N VAL A 232 -9.57 -3.71 -21.11
CA VAL A 232 -8.56 -3.29 -20.14
C VAL A 232 -8.53 -4.24 -18.94
N ARG A 233 -9.69 -4.63 -18.42
CA ARG A 233 -9.80 -5.57 -17.32
C ARG A 233 -9.19 -6.93 -17.66
N SER A 234 -9.54 -7.49 -18.82
CA SER A 234 -9.00 -8.79 -19.24
C SER A 234 -7.48 -8.74 -19.47
N SER A 235 -6.95 -7.61 -19.96
CA SER A 235 -5.51 -7.39 -20.13
C SER A 235 -4.78 -7.32 -18.80
N LEU A 236 -5.35 -6.65 -17.80
CA LEU A 236 -4.84 -6.59 -16.43
C LEU A 236 -4.84 -7.96 -15.75
N GLU A 237 -5.91 -8.73 -15.91
CA GLU A 237 -6.00 -10.09 -15.36
C GLU A 237 -4.88 -10.98 -15.93
N ARG A 238 -4.68 -10.98 -17.27
CA ARG A 238 -3.60 -11.74 -17.92
C ARG A 238 -2.20 -11.30 -17.45
N ALA A 239 -1.96 -9.99 -17.32
CA ALA A 239 -0.70 -9.47 -16.85
C ALA A 239 -0.40 -9.90 -15.40
N ASN A 240 -1.41 -9.91 -14.54
CA ASN A 240 -1.29 -10.36 -13.15
C ASN A 240 -1.04 -11.88 -13.05
N GLU A 241 -1.70 -12.69 -13.89
CA GLU A 241 -1.44 -14.14 -13.95
C GLU A 241 0.00 -14.42 -14.39
N SER A 242 0.46 -13.80 -15.48
CA SER A 242 1.84 -13.96 -15.96
C SER A 242 2.88 -13.54 -14.91
N ARG A 243 2.62 -12.45 -14.17
CA ARG A 243 3.48 -12.02 -13.06
C ARG A 243 3.55 -13.07 -11.95
N ARG A 244 2.41 -13.63 -11.54
CA ARG A 244 2.35 -14.70 -10.50
C ARG A 244 3.11 -15.95 -10.92
N GLU A 245 2.96 -16.37 -12.18
CA GLU A 245 3.70 -17.51 -12.73
C GLU A 245 5.22 -17.26 -12.71
N MET A 246 5.67 -16.06 -13.11
CA MET A 246 7.08 -15.67 -13.10
C MET A 246 7.64 -15.60 -11.68
N GLU A 247 6.90 -15.06 -10.71
CA GLU A 247 7.27 -15.06 -9.30
C GLU A 247 7.38 -16.49 -8.74
N ALA A 248 6.46 -17.40 -9.07
CA ALA A 248 6.50 -18.79 -8.65
C ALA A 248 7.71 -19.54 -9.23
N VAL A 249 8.06 -19.29 -10.50
CA VAL A 249 9.26 -19.84 -11.14
C VAL A 249 10.52 -19.31 -10.47
N ASN A 250 10.60 -18.02 -10.17
CA ASN A 250 11.74 -17.42 -9.48
C ASN A 250 11.94 -18.00 -8.08
N VAL A 251 10.86 -18.17 -7.29
CA VAL A 251 10.93 -18.82 -5.96
C VAL A 251 11.43 -20.26 -6.08
N LYS A 252 10.98 -21.01 -7.11
CA LYS A 252 11.43 -22.38 -7.36
C LYS A 252 12.91 -22.43 -7.73
N LEU A 253 13.39 -21.52 -8.59
CA LEU A 253 14.79 -21.42 -8.97
C LEU A 253 15.68 -21.02 -7.78
N LEU A 254 15.23 -20.11 -6.94
CA LEU A 254 15.94 -19.73 -5.71
C LEU A 254 16.06 -20.92 -4.74
N LYS A 255 14.98 -21.70 -4.55
CA LYS A 255 15.01 -22.92 -3.73
C LYS A 255 15.93 -24.01 -4.30
N GLN A 256 15.98 -24.18 -5.61
CA GLN A 256 16.90 -25.12 -6.26
C GLN A 256 18.37 -24.72 -6.12
N SER A 257 18.67 -23.47 -5.79
CA SER A 257 20.02 -22.92 -5.59
C SER A 257 20.36 -22.72 -4.11
N GLU A 258 19.88 -23.56 -3.20
CA GLU A 258 20.22 -23.48 -1.75
C GLU A 258 21.57 -24.14 -1.40
N THR A 259 22.18 -24.84 -2.35
CA THR A 259 23.44 -25.55 -2.16
C THR A 259 24.56 -24.94 -3.00
N ASP A 260 25.78 -24.97 -2.49
CA ASP A 260 26.98 -24.67 -3.25
C ASP A 260 27.27 -25.84 -4.20
N GLN A 261 27.38 -25.56 -5.50
CA GLN A 261 27.50 -26.62 -6.53
C GLN A 261 28.80 -27.42 -6.45
N MET A 262 29.86 -26.80 -5.97
CA MET A 262 31.18 -27.46 -5.83
C MET A 262 31.22 -28.39 -4.63
N THR A 263 30.77 -27.91 -3.49
CA THR A 263 30.92 -28.59 -2.21
C THR A 263 29.67 -29.38 -1.80
N GLY A 264 28.48 -28.99 -2.29
CA GLY A 264 27.21 -29.57 -1.88
C GLY A 264 26.77 -29.19 -0.46
N LEU A 265 27.51 -28.31 0.23
CA LEU A 265 27.07 -27.65 1.48
C LEU A 265 26.00 -26.60 1.19
N ALA A 266 25.36 -26.08 2.24
CA ALA A 266 24.52 -24.90 2.10
C ALA A 266 25.33 -23.73 1.52
N ASN A 267 24.71 -22.98 0.61
CA ASN A 267 25.33 -21.75 0.08
C ASN A 267 25.01 -20.54 0.97
N ARG A 268 25.58 -19.38 0.63
CA ARG A 268 25.38 -18.12 1.35
C ARG A 268 23.90 -17.73 1.47
N TYR A 269 23.05 -18.06 0.47
CA TYR A 269 21.62 -17.76 0.51
C TYR A 269 20.91 -18.55 1.61
N ARG A 270 21.14 -19.87 1.65
CA ARG A 270 20.57 -20.75 2.68
C ARG A 270 21.13 -20.46 4.07
N LEU A 271 22.41 -20.12 4.17
CA LEU A 271 23.04 -19.68 5.41
C LEU A 271 22.32 -18.48 6.02
N ASN A 272 22.09 -17.42 5.23
CA ASN A 272 21.42 -16.22 5.74
C ASN A 272 19.99 -16.51 6.23
N ALA A 273 19.25 -17.34 5.49
CA ALA A 273 17.89 -17.72 5.88
C ALA A 273 17.88 -18.63 7.15
N TYR A 274 18.89 -19.46 7.33
CA TYR A 274 19.01 -20.35 8.49
C TYR A 274 19.48 -19.58 9.73
N SER A 275 20.48 -18.71 9.59
CA SER A 275 21.08 -17.97 10.70
C SER A 275 20.06 -17.09 11.45
N GLU A 276 19.16 -16.40 10.74
CA GLU A 276 18.10 -15.63 11.39
C GLU A 276 17.10 -16.54 12.12
N LYS A 277 16.66 -17.62 11.49
CA LYS A 277 15.71 -18.56 12.10
C LYS A 277 16.25 -19.22 13.37
N VAL A 278 17.51 -19.63 13.35
CA VAL A 278 18.11 -20.28 14.50
C VAL A 278 18.42 -19.29 15.62
N LEU A 279 18.74 -18.05 15.29
CA LEU A 279 18.90 -16.97 16.27
C LEU A 279 17.60 -16.73 17.03
N ASP A 280 16.48 -16.53 16.28
CA ASP A 280 15.14 -16.36 16.84
C ASP A 280 14.77 -17.55 17.75
N TYR A 281 14.99 -18.78 17.27
CA TYR A 281 14.72 -19.99 18.03
C TYR A 281 15.55 -20.04 19.34
N CYS A 282 16.86 -19.76 19.29
CA CYS A 282 17.72 -19.75 20.47
C CYS A 282 17.34 -18.63 21.45
N TYR A 283 16.94 -17.47 20.95
CA TYR A 283 16.44 -16.37 21.78
C TYR A 283 15.15 -16.74 22.53
N GLU A 284 14.15 -17.26 21.83
CA GLU A 284 12.86 -17.66 22.41
C GLU A 284 13.01 -18.75 23.48
N HIS A 285 13.91 -19.72 23.24
CA HIS A 285 14.12 -20.87 24.15
C HIS A 285 15.27 -20.67 25.14
N ARG A 286 15.93 -19.50 25.12
CA ARG A 286 17.10 -19.18 25.93
C ARG A 286 18.22 -20.22 25.80
N LEU A 287 18.45 -20.69 24.59
CA LEU A 287 19.48 -21.64 24.24
C LEU A 287 20.75 -20.91 23.78
N PRO A 288 21.94 -21.47 24.03
CA PRO A 288 23.17 -20.92 23.48
C PRO A 288 23.22 -21.11 21.96
N LEU A 289 23.82 -20.12 21.30
CA LEU A 289 24.13 -20.09 19.89
C LEU A 289 25.62 -19.85 19.71
N ALA A 290 26.27 -20.60 18.84
CA ALA A 290 27.61 -20.27 18.38
C ALA A 290 27.65 -20.15 16.86
N MET A 291 28.45 -19.19 16.37
CA MET A 291 28.76 -19.05 14.96
C MET A 291 30.27 -19.08 14.78
N GLU A 292 30.71 -19.96 13.91
CA GLU A 292 32.11 -20.16 13.59
C GLU A 292 32.38 -19.73 12.15
N ILE A 293 33.46 -19.02 11.94
CA ILE A 293 34.06 -18.79 10.63
C ILE A 293 35.40 -19.51 10.60
N LEU A 294 35.56 -20.36 9.62
CA LEU A 294 36.84 -21.03 9.33
C LEU A 294 37.35 -20.67 7.93
N ASP A 295 38.65 -20.67 7.81
CA ASP A 295 39.36 -20.34 6.58
C ASP A 295 40.60 -21.22 6.41
N ILE A 296 40.92 -21.58 5.18
CA ILE A 296 42.06 -22.44 4.85
C ILE A 296 43.35 -21.63 4.91
N ASP A 297 44.28 -22.04 5.75
CA ASP A 297 45.54 -21.35 5.94
C ASP A 297 46.39 -21.36 4.65
N PHE A 298 46.84 -20.16 4.24
CA PHE A 298 47.68 -19.96 3.07
C PHE A 298 47.08 -20.51 1.77
N PHE A 299 45.77 -20.52 1.61
CA PHE A 299 45.10 -21.08 0.45
C PHE A 299 45.45 -20.43 -0.87
N LYS A 300 45.71 -19.12 -0.86
CA LYS A 300 46.23 -18.43 -2.04
C LYS A 300 47.57 -19.03 -2.50
N GLN A 301 48.52 -19.25 -1.58
CA GLN A 301 49.82 -19.90 -1.90
C GLN A 301 49.63 -21.34 -2.36
N TYR A 302 48.63 -22.05 -1.82
CA TYR A 302 48.25 -23.38 -2.27
C TYR A 302 47.87 -23.34 -3.76
N ASN A 303 46.90 -22.47 -4.13
CA ASN A 303 46.47 -22.31 -5.50
C ASN A 303 47.59 -21.86 -6.44
N ASP A 304 48.42 -20.91 -6.01
CA ASP A 304 49.51 -20.37 -6.81
C ASP A 304 50.59 -21.46 -7.13
N ASN A 305 50.77 -22.47 -6.28
CA ASN A 305 51.80 -23.51 -6.45
C ASN A 305 51.25 -24.84 -6.96
N TYR A 306 50.01 -25.22 -6.60
CA TYR A 306 49.44 -26.51 -6.99
C TYR A 306 48.36 -26.41 -8.06
N GLY A 307 47.93 -25.14 -8.38
CA GLY A 307 46.89 -24.85 -9.37
C GLY A 307 45.48 -24.89 -8.79
N HIS A 308 44.56 -24.20 -9.45
CA HIS A 308 43.16 -24.07 -9.01
C HIS A 308 42.42 -25.37 -8.93
N GLN A 309 42.71 -26.36 -9.79
CA GLN A 309 42.05 -27.69 -9.74
C GLN A 309 42.37 -28.43 -8.43
N GLN A 310 43.63 -28.38 -7.97
CA GLN A 310 44.02 -28.95 -6.66
C GLN A 310 43.39 -28.15 -5.52
N GLY A 311 43.26 -26.81 -5.67
CA GLY A 311 42.51 -25.98 -4.70
C GLY A 311 41.07 -26.38 -4.59
N ASP A 312 40.39 -26.63 -5.71
CA ASP A 312 39.01 -27.13 -5.71
C ASP A 312 38.85 -28.49 -5.00
N GLU A 313 39.79 -29.43 -5.26
CA GLU A 313 39.85 -30.72 -4.59
C GLU A 313 40.09 -30.57 -3.07
N CYS A 314 40.93 -29.62 -2.68
CA CYS A 314 41.15 -29.26 -1.27
C CYS A 314 39.87 -28.72 -0.59
N ILE A 315 39.18 -27.80 -1.23
CA ILE A 315 37.90 -27.24 -0.75
C ILE A 315 36.85 -28.35 -0.61
N ILE A 316 36.74 -29.27 -1.59
CA ILE A 316 35.82 -30.40 -1.57
C ILE A 316 36.17 -31.37 -0.42
N ALA A 317 37.46 -31.66 -0.18
CA ALA A 317 37.89 -32.52 0.90
C ALA A 317 37.51 -31.97 2.27
N ILE A 318 37.72 -30.66 2.49
CA ILE A 318 37.31 -29.96 3.74
C ILE A 318 35.80 -29.97 3.87
N ALA A 319 35.08 -29.65 2.80
CA ALA A 319 33.62 -29.67 2.80
C ALA A 319 33.02 -31.02 3.17
N ASN A 320 33.71 -32.12 2.78
CA ASN A 320 33.29 -33.47 3.16
C ASN A 320 33.46 -33.75 4.66
N GLU A 321 34.50 -33.20 5.32
CA GLU A 321 34.62 -33.26 6.78
C GLU A 321 33.53 -32.43 7.47
N LEU A 322 33.20 -31.25 6.96
CA LEU A 322 32.11 -30.43 7.47
C LEU A 322 30.74 -31.16 7.36
N LYS A 323 30.47 -31.83 6.25
CA LYS A 323 29.23 -32.62 6.10
C LYS A 323 29.06 -33.72 7.13
N LYS A 324 30.16 -34.31 7.60
CA LYS A 324 30.13 -35.34 8.67
C LYS A 324 29.74 -34.76 10.02
N MET A 325 29.91 -33.43 10.18
CA MET A 325 29.55 -32.72 11.41
C MET A 325 28.08 -32.30 11.44
N GLU A 326 27.42 -32.23 10.27
CA GLU A 326 26.01 -31.80 10.22
C GLU A 326 25.12 -32.79 10.98
N ASP A 327 24.37 -32.24 11.93
CA ASP A 327 23.39 -32.98 12.73
C ASP A 327 22.21 -32.03 13.07
N GLY A 328 21.36 -32.41 14.01
CA GLY A 328 20.24 -31.57 14.43
C GLY A 328 20.63 -30.23 15.12
N GLN A 329 21.91 -30.08 15.51
CA GLN A 329 22.42 -28.93 16.28
C GLN A 329 23.57 -28.22 15.56
N THR A 330 24.07 -28.75 14.46
CA THR A 330 25.22 -28.27 13.70
C THR A 330 24.82 -28.09 12.23
N PHE A 331 24.97 -26.89 11.72
CA PHE A 331 24.70 -26.54 10.33
C PHE A 331 25.95 -25.99 9.67
N CYS A 332 26.29 -26.47 8.48
CA CYS A 332 27.50 -26.06 7.75
C CYS A 332 27.17 -25.42 6.41
N ALA A 333 27.88 -24.34 6.08
CA ALA A 333 27.73 -23.63 4.83
C ALA A 333 29.07 -23.20 4.24
N ARG A 334 29.15 -23.09 2.91
CA ARG A 334 30.23 -22.39 2.23
C ARG A 334 29.83 -20.93 2.04
N TYR A 335 30.63 -20.01 2.61
CA TYR A 335 30.37 -18.59 2.49
C TYR A 335 30.87 -18.00 1.18
N GLY A 336 32.06 -18.45 0.73
CA GLY A 336 32.65 -18.09 -0.55
C GLY A 336 34.17 -18.38 -0.56
N GLY A 337 34.75 -18.63 -1.72
CA GLY A 337 36.17 -18.95 -1.82
C GLY A 337 36.57 -20.12 -0.93
N ASP A 338 37.47 -19.85 0.02
CA ASP A 338 38.04 -20.77 1.02
C ASP A 338 37.40 -20.61 2.41
N GLU A 339 36.31 -19.81 2.54
CA GLU A 339 35.65 -19.54 3.79
C GLU A 339 34.39 -20.39 3.97
N PHE A 340 34.24 -20.97 5.18
CA PHE A 340 33.08 -21.74 5.60
C PHE A 340 32.53 -21.20 6.91
N ILE A 341 31.24 -21.38 7.10
CA ILE A 341 30.53 -20.98 8.33
C ILE A 341 29.84 -22.22 8.91
N ILE A 342 30.00 -22.37 10.23
CA ILE A 342 29.31 -23.40 11.00
C ILE A 342 28.45 -22.70 12.06
N ILE A 343 27.23 -23.17 12.22
CA ILE A 343 26.31 -22.68 13.24
C ILE A 343 25.99 -23.82 14.19
N TYR A 344 26.14 -23.60 15.48
CA TYR A 344 25.82 -24.54 16.53
C TYR A 344 24.68 -24.00 17.39
N ALA A 345 23.66 -24.80 17.63
CA ALA A 345 22.48 -24.39 18.37
C ALA A 345 22.23 -25.32 19.57
N GLY A 346 22.10 -24.74 20.77
CA GLY A 346 21.69 -25.46 21.97
C GLY A 346 22.73 -26.37 22.58
N ILE A 347 24.03 -26.19 22.27
CA ILE A 347 25.15 -26.94 22.86
C ILE A 347 26.09 -26.03 23.65
N SER A 348 26.83 -26.57 24.58
CA SER A 348 27.73 -25.81 25.45
C SER A 348 28.97 -25.30 24.72
N ALA A 349 29.66 -24.32 25.29
CA ALA A 349 30.89 -23.78 24.72
C ALA A 349 32.01 -24.82 24.65
N GLU A 350 32.07 -25.73 25.63
CA GLU A 350 33.01 -26.84 25.68
C GLU A 350 32.76 -27.83 24.54
N GLU A 351 31.48 -28.15 24.26
CA GLU A 351 31.09 -29.01 23.15
C GLU A 351 31.41 -28.39 21.80
N VAL A 352 31.13 -27.05 21.65
CA VAL A 352 31.50 -26.31 20.43
C VAL A 352 33.01 -26.35 20.21
N HIS A 353 33.82 -26.07 21.25
CA HIS A 353 35.28 -26.12 21.18
C HIS A 353 35.80 -27.53 20.83
N ALA A 354 35.21 -28.55 21.44
CA ALA A 354 35.58 -29.93 21.17
C ALA A 354 35.27 -30.35 19.68
N LYS A 355 34.08 -29.96 19.16
CA LYS A 355 33.72 -30.19 17.75
C LYS A 355 34.66 -29.45 16.79
N ALA A 356 34.97 -28.17 17.07
CA ALA A 356 35.93 -27.38 16.29
C ALA A 356 37.33 -27.96 16.33
N GLY A 357 37.79 -28.44 17.51
CA GLY A 357 39.08 -29.14 17.68
C GLY A 357 39.14 -30.46 16.91
N ALA A 358 38.07 -31.26 16.96
CA ALA A 358 37.97 -32.48 16.19
C ALA A 358 38.00 -32.22 14.65
N LEU A 359 37.29 -31.19 14.17
CA LEU A 359 37.34 -30.79 12.76
C LEU A 359 38.75 -30.41 12.35
N ARG A 360 39.44 -29.58 13.13
CA ARG A 360 40.83 -29.16 12.85
C ARG A 360 41.73 -30.39 12.73
N GLN A 361 41.60 -31.34 13.67
CA GLN A 361 42.41 -32.58 13.67
C GLN A 361 42.09 -33.47 12.42
N ASN A 362 40.79 -33.64 12.12
CA ASN A 362 40.36 -34.42 10.95
C ASN A 362 40.94 -33.87 9.64
N ILE A 363 40.96 -32.53 9.50
CA ILE A 363 41.54 -31.86 8.33
C ILE A 363 43.06 -32.08 8.27
N MET A 364 43.78 -32.02 9.37
CA MET A 364 45.20 -32.34 9.42
C MET A 364 45.45 -33.81 9.07
N ASP A 365 44.58 -34.72 9.49
CA ASP A 365 44.66 -36.16 9.23
C ASP A 365 44.40 -36.54 7.76
N LEU A 366 43.79 -35.62 6.96
CA LEU A 366 43.72 -35.77 5.51
C LEU A 366 45.12 -35.73 4.86
N LYS A 367 46.13 -35.18 5.54
CA LYS A 367 47.53 -35.06 5.10
C LYS A 367 47.67 -34.48 3.69
N LEU A 368 46.79 -33.54 3.33
CA LEU A 368 46.91 -32.83 2.07
C LEU A 368 48.20 -31.98 2.09
N GLU A 369 49.12 -32.31 1.21
CA GLU A 369 50.45 -31.67 1.13
C GLU A 369 50.34 -30.18 0.85
N HIS A 370 51.02 -29.34 1.67
CA HIS A 370 51.13 -27.88 1.48
C HIS A 370 52.55 -27.43 1.86
N LEU A 371 53.53 -27.78 1.05
CA LEU A 371 54.95 -27.45 1.32
C LEU A 371 55.26 -25.97 1.40
N TYR A 372 54.43 -25.13 0.83
CA TYR A 372 54.57 -23.65 0.82
C TYR A 372 53.82 -22.97 1.99
N SER A 373 53.14 -23.71 2.83
CA SER A 373 52.53 -23.19 4.04
C SER A 373 53.58 -22.86 5.11
N LYS A 374 53.40 -21.70 5.77
CA LYS A 374 54.27 -21.31 6.90
C LYS A 374 53.77 -21.87 8.26
N ALA A 375 52.57 -22.49 8.28
CA ALA A 375 52.00 -23.08 9.47
C ALA A 375 52.55 -24.52 9.65
N LEU A 376 52.19 -25.42 8.76
CA LEU A 376 52.62 -26.84 8.71
C LEU A 376 52.75 -27.26 7.22
N PRO A 377 53.57 -28.32 6.91
CA PRO A 377 53.74 -28.76 5.52
C PRO A 377 52.51 -29.50 4.97
N ILE A 378 51.35 -29.31 5.57
CA ILE A 378 50.03 -29.81 5.19
C ILE A 378 48.99 -28.71 5.25
N VAL A 379 47.84 -28.94 4.63
CA VAL A 379 46.70 -28.03 4.72
C VAL A 379 46.20 -27.95 6.14
N THR A 380 46.02 -26.73 6.65
CA THR A 380 45.46 -26.42 7.96
C THR A 380 44.35 -25.39 7.86
N ILE A 381 43.57 -25.23 8.92
CA ILE A 381 42.50 -24.24 9.02
C ILE A 381 42.68 -23.39 10.28
N SER A 382 42.29 -22.15 10.18
CA SER A 382 42.09 -21.24 11.32
C SER A 382 40.61 -21.03 11.58
N GLN A 383 40.22 -20.97 12.87
CA GLN A 383 38.84 -20.95 13.28
C GLN A 383 38.58 -19.82 14.30
N GLY A 384 37.57 -19.00 14.04
CA GLY A 384 37.07 -17.99 14.97
C GLY A 384 35.63 -18.26 15.34
N ILE A 385 35.31 -18.32 16.62
CA ILE A 385 34.01 -18.74 17.12
C ILE A 385 33.45 -17.71 18.10
N SER A 386 32.27 -17.18 17.81
CA SER A 386 31.48 -16.41 18.77
C SER A 386 30.46 -17.32 19.45
N TYR A 387 30.25 -17.14 20.75
CA TYR A 387 29.35 -17.96 21.54
C TYR A 387 28.51 -17.11 22.50
N GLY A 388 27.25 -17.41 22.70
CA GLY A 388 26.41 -16.75 23.70
C GLY A 388 24.94 -17.11 23.60
N VAL A 389 24.16 -16.76 24.60
CA VAL A 389 22.71 -16.80 24.53
C VAL A 389 22.22 -15.51 23.88
N PRO A 390 21.46 -15.55 22.76
CA PRO A 390 20.98 -14.34 22.12
C PRO A 390 20.12 -13.51 23.06
N GLU A 391 20.34 -12.16 23.05
CA GLU A 391 19.58 -11.16 23.80
C GLU A 391 18.71 -10.33 22.84
N GLU A 392 17.74 -9.57 23.38
CA GLU A 392 16.90 -8.67 22.60
C GLU A 392 17.75 -7.65 21.81
N GLY A 393 17.52 -7.57 20.51
CA GLY A 393 18.27 -6.68 19.61
C GLY A 393 19.50 -7.30 18.97
N ASN A 394 19.94 -8.50 19.38
CA ASN A 394 21.01 -9.21 18.67
C ASN A 394 20.55 -9.64 17.27
N ARG A 395 21.49 -9.64 16.33
CA ARG A 395 21.33 -10.13 14.97
C ARG A 395 22.36 -11.21 14.68
N SER A 396 22.07 -12.09 13.75
CA SER A 396 23.03 -13.11 13.30
C SER A 396 24.36 -12.48 12.85
N TRP A 397 24.33 -11.29 12.30
CA TRP A 397 25.51 -10.51 11.92
C TRP A 397 26.44 -10.18 13.11
N ASP A 398 25.93 -9.95 14.32
CA ASP A 398 26.74 -9.59 15.49
C ASP A 398 27.63 -10.80 15.88
N PHE A 399 27.07 -12.01 15.83
CA PHE A 399 27.83 -13.24 16.06
C PHE A 399 28.89 -13.48 14.97
N LEU A 400 28.51 -13.32 13.70
CA LEU A 400 29.44 -13.51 12.59
C LEU A 400 30.57 -12.49 12.61
N HIS A 401 30.27 -11.22 12.93
CA HIS A 401 31.28 -10.17 13.03
C HIS A 401 32.31 -10.47 14.13
N THR A 402 31.84 -10.91 15.29
CA THR A 402 32.75 -11.32 16.39
C THR A 402 33.59 -12.54 15.98
N ALA A 403 33.01 -13.55 15.34
CA ALA A 403 33.74 -14.71 14.83
C ALA A 403 34.82 -14.32 13.81
N ASP A 404 34.55 -13.37 12.90
CA ASP A 404 35.52 -12.85 11.93
C ASP A 404 36.69 -12.13 12.60
N MET A 405 36.41 -11.31 13.61
CA MET A 405 37.47 -10.66 14.42
C MET A 405 38.39 -11.71 15.11
N LEU A 406 37.79 -12.78 15.65
CA LEU A 406 38.55 -13.85 16.31
C LEU A 406 39.37 -14.65 15.30
N LEU A 407 38.81 -14.99 14.14
CA LEU A 407 39.53 -15.62 13.04
C LEU A 407 40.77 -14.78 12.64
N TYR A 408 40.59 -13.48 12.51
CA TYR A 408 41.69 -12.58 12.18
C TYR A 408 42.80 -12.59 13.24
N GLN A 409 42.45 -12.69 14.54
CA GLN A 409 43.45 -12.81 15.63
C GLN A 409 44.21 -14.13 15.52
N VAL A 410 43.54 -15.27 15.25
CA VAL A 410 44.17 -16.57 15.00
C VAL A 410 45.16 -16.48 13.82
N LYS A 411 44.69 -15.91 12.69
CA LYS A 411 45.56 -15.76 11.48
C LYS A 411 46.81 -14.89 11.74
N LYS A 412 46.74 -13.93 12.64
CA LYS A 412 47.91 -13.09 13.03
C LYS A 412 48.87 -13.78 13.97
N LYS A 413 48.38 -14.61 14.90
CA LYS A 413 49.18 -15.19 15.98
C LYS A 413 49.94 -16.45 15.52
N SER A 414 49.20 -17.51 15.20
CA SER A 414 49.79 -18.83 14.98
C SER A 414 49.29 -19.53 13.75
N ARG A 415 48.06 -19.20 13.29
CA ARG A 415 47.26 -20.05 12.39
C ARG A 415 47.10 -21.47 12.92
N ASN A 416 46.40 -22.33 12.20
CA ASN A 416 46.06 -23.69 12.62
C ASN A 416 45.63 -23.75 14.10
N ASP A 417 44.74 -22.86 14.49
CA ASP A 417 44.27 -22.72 15.86
C ASP A 417 42.81 -22.29 15.92
N ILE A 418 42.24 -22.29 17.13
CA ILE A 418 40.87 -21.97 17.44
C ILE A 418 40.86 -20.82 18.47
N CYS A 419 40.04 -19.81 18.21
CA CYS A 419 39.72 -18.79 19.19
C CYS A 419 38.21 -18.75 19.40
N ILE A 420 37.77 -18.91 20.66
CA ILE A 420 36.37 -18.83 21.05
C ILE A 420 36.19 -17.70 22.10
N ALA A 421 35.21 -16.87 21.86
CA ALA A 421 34.88 -15.77 22.79
C ALA A 421 33.37 -15.56 22.87
N ASP A 422 32.91 -14.82 23.87
CA ASP A 422 31.54 -14.37 23.94
C ASP A 422 31.22 -13.37 22.80
N ILE A 423 29.96 -13.09 22.59
CA ILE A 423 29.51 -12.14 21.56
C ILE A 423 30.14 -10.73 21.72
N ARG A 424 30.64 -10.39 22.88
CA ARG A 424 31.33 -9.11 23.17
C ARG A 424 32.85 -9.20 22.94
N GLY A 425 33.36 -10.34 22.53
CA GLY A 425 34.76 -10.59 22.22
C GLY A 425 35.63 -10.90 23.45
N GLN A 426 35.03 -11.27 24.60
CA GLN A 426 35.79 -11.73 25.79
C GLN A 426 36.06 -13.22 25.63
N GLU A 427 37.37 -13.60 25.65
CA GLU A 427 37.77 -15.01 25.57
C GLU A 427 37.13 -15.83 26.67
N LEU A 428 36.59 -17.00 26.33
CA LEU A 428 36.00 -17.93 27.29
C LEU A 428 37.11 -18.81 27.90
N ASP A 429 37.22 -18.79 29.22
CA ASP A 429 38.11 -19.71 29.94
C ASP A 429 37.48 -21.10 30.05
N LEU A 430 37.83 -21.98 29.12
CA LEU A 430 37.37 -23.35 29.07
C LEU A 430 38.17 -24.32 29.92
N SER A 431 39.21 -23.82 30.66
CA SER A 431 40.12 -24.64 31.46
C SER A 431 39.57 -25.02 32.83
N SER A 432 38.46 -24.46 33.32
CA SER A 432 38.04 -24.52 34.71
C SER A 432 37.04 -25.65 35.10
N LYS A 433 36.80 -26.68 34.26
CA LYS A 433 35.89 -27.78 34.62
C LYS A 433 36.45 -29.19 34.36
N GLN A 434 37.74 -29.43 34.65
CA GLN A 434 38.27 -30.78 34.87
C GLN A 434 38.66 -30.98 36.34
N GLU A 435 37.73 -30.83 37.28
CA GLU A 435 37.94 -31.35 38.63
C GLU A 435 36.61 -31.78 39.25
N LYS A 436 36.60 -33.04 39.58
CA LYS A 436 35.89 -33.84 40.60
C LYS A 436 34.81 -34.78 40.08
N VAL A 437 35.33 -35.92 39.64
CA VAL A 437 34.74 -37.20 40.08
C VAL A 437 35.87 -37.90 40.88
N GLU A 438 35.85 -37.75 42.21
CA GLU A 438 36.57 -38.63 43.11
C GLU A 438 35.66 -39.79 43.56
N PRO A 439 36.24 -40.88 44.04
CA PRO A 439 35.89 -42.26 43.77
C PRO A 439 34.68 -42.79 44.53
#